data_9fad3e2f86b51b86a2e2607cb28a9255
#
_entry.id   9fad3e2f86b51b86a2e2607cb28a9255
#
_cell.length_a   1.000
_cell.length_b   1.000
_cell.length_c   1.000
_cell.angle_alpha   90.00
_cell.angle_beta   90.00
_cell.angle_gamma   90.00
#
_symmetry.space_group_name_H-M   'P 1'
#
loop_
_entity.id
_entity.type
_entity.pdbx_description
1 polymer ?
#
loop_
_entity_poly.entity_id
_entity_poly.type
_entity_poly.pdbx_seq_one_letter_code
_entity_poly.pdbx_strand_id
1 'polypeptide(L)'
;MGDLGDYEIAEVVLLAAKSLQLLGSRWVLDISHMGLLAAVLEDSGLSREDQKLAMEYLHRKNFHQLKTLCEGMCGWEKLTAIAECRGGREALAKLDTVLTTEAEQQALSQLKGLWKILDASGCADSVRLDFSVGNNMRYYSGVVFRGYLERIPASVLSGGQYDKLPRKMGRKARAIGFAMYLDLLAGLNRQEDAFDVDTLILHDGTAEPVVLMAAAEEAAEKGTVLVTRELPKVRNWKQLLRFEKGAWVQ
;
A
#
# COMPACT_ATOMS: atom_id res chain seq x y z
N MET A 1 -8.21 -20.62 3.30
CA MET A 1 -9.22 -20.92 4.34
C MET A 1 -9.09 -22.39 4.72
N GLY A 2 -9.00 -22.70 6.02
CA GLY A 2 -8.80 -24.05 6.52
C GLY A 2 -8.24 -24.02 7.94
N ASP A 3 -7.34 -24.93 8.23
CA ASP A 3 -6.49 -24.88 9.42
C ASP A 3 -5.32 -23.95 9.09
N LEU A 4 -5.24 -22.80 9.77
CA LEU A 4 -4.23 -21.79 9.54
C LEU A 4 -3.22 -21.77 10.68
N GLY A 5 -1.97 -22.09 10.35
CA GLY A 5 -0.81 -21.88 11.20
C GLY A 5 -0.08 -20.57 10.85
N ASP A 6 1.06 -20.37 11.48
CA ASP A 6 1.91 -19.20 11.26
C ASP A 6 2.49 -19.17 9.84
N TYR A 7 2.68 -20.35 9.22
CA TYR A 7 3.18 -20.45 7.85
C TYR A 7 2.18 -19.86 6.84
N GLU A 8 0.91 -20.28 6.87
CA GLU A 8 -0.11 -19.83 5.94
C GLU A 8 -0.39 -18.32 6.11
N ILE A 9 -0.32 -17.82 7.35
CA ILE A 9 -0.44 -16.38 7.63
C ILE A 9 0.73 -15.63 7.00
N ALA A 10 1.96 -16.10 7.21
CA ALA A 10 3.15 -15.47 6.66
C ALA A 10 3.19 -15.53 5.13
N GLU A 11 2.78 -16.65 4.53
CA GLU A 11 2.71 -16.81 3.08
C GLU A 11 1.79 -15.78 2.44
N VAL A 12 0.58 -15.56 2.98
CA VAL A 12 -0.37 -14.57 2.46
C VAL A 12 0.16 -13.14 2.60
N VAL A 13 0.79 -12.79 3.72
CA VAL A 13 1.39 -11.47 3.92
C VAL A 13 2.59 -11.27 2.97
N LEU A 14 3.41 -12.30 2.78
CA LEU A 14 4.52 -12.25 1.84
C LEU A 14 4.04 -12.10 0.40
N LEU A 15 2.97 -12.81 0.00
CA LEU A 15 2.34 -12.63 -1.31
C LEU A 15 1.84 -11.20 -1.50
N ALA A 16 1.23 -10.60 -0.49
CA ALA A 16 0.81 -9.20 -0.53
C ALA A 16 1.99 -8.24 -0.71
N ALA A 17 3.09 -8.44 0.04
CA ALA A 17 4.31 -7.65 -0.09
C ALA A 17 4.93 -7.78 -1.48
N LYS A 18 5.05 -9.01 -2.00
CA LYS A 18 5.57 -9.26 -3.36
C LYS A 18 4.67 -8.71 -4.45
N SER A 19 3.34 -8.73 -4.26
CA SER A 19 2.41 -8.09 -5.20
C SER A 19 2.64 -6.59 -5.30
N LEU A 20 2.91 -5.90 -4.18
CA LEU A 20 3.28 -4.49 -4.18
C LEU A 20 4.64 -4.26 -4.85
N GLN A 21 5.62 -5.10 -4.57
CA GLN A 21 6.97 -5.02 -5.15
C GLN A 21 6.96 -5.12 -6.68
N LEU A 22 6.10 -5.97 -7.25
CA LEU A 22 5.96 -6.15 -8.70
C LEU A 22 5.43 -4.91 -9.43
N LEU A 23 4.82 -3.97 -8.73
CA LEU A 23 4.29 -2.73 -9.32
C LEU A 23 5.38 -1.69 -9.62
N GLY A 24 6.65 -1.95 -9.25
CA GLY A 24 7.81 -1.16 -9.66
C GLY A 24 7.93 0.25 -9.03
N SER A 25 7.00 0.64 -8.15
CA SER A 25 7.02 1.89 -7.41
C SER A 25 7.55 1.68 -5.99
N ARG A 26 7.94 2.74 -5.28
CA ARG A 26 8.15 2.65 -3.83
C ARG A 26 6.84 2.25 -3.16
N TRP A 27 6.90 1.25 -2.31
CA TRP A 27 5.75 0.71 -1.62
C TRP A 27 5.99 0.58 -0.12
N VAL A 28 4.90 0.53 0.61
CA VAL A 28 4.90 0.27 2.06
C VAL A 28 3.75 -0.68 2.38
N LEU A 29 4.01 -1.66 3.24
CA LEU A 29 3.02 -2.53 3.83
C LEU A 29 2.94 -2.26 5.33
N ASP A 30 1.88 -1.61 5.77
CA ASP A 30 1.60 -1.39 7.20
C ASP A 30 0.90 -2.62 7.76
N ILE A 31 1.40 -3.16 8.87
CA ILE A 31 0.90 -4.37 9.53
C ILE A 31 0.45 -4.01 10.95
N SER A 32 -0.67 -4.59 11.37
CA SER A 32 -1.21 -4.57 12.71
C SER A 32 -1.60 -5.97 13.17
N HIS A 33 -1.87 -6.15 14.47
CA HIS A 33 -2.36 -7.40 15.01
C HIS A 33 -3.55 -7.17 15.95
N MET A 34 -4.75 -7.55 15.49
CA MET A 34 -5.99 -7.26 16.20
C MET A 34 -6.11 -8.03 17.54
N GLY A 35 -5.54 -9.25 17.61
CA GLY A 35 -5.49 -10.02 18.84
C GLY A 35 -4.61 -9.36 19.90
N LEU A 36 -3.48 -8.74 19.49
CA LEU A 36 -2.64 -7.98 20.41
C LEU A 36 -3.36 -6.74 20.95
N LEU A 37 -4.00 -5.98 20.06
CA LEU A 37 -4.82 -4.84 20.47
C LEU A 37 -5.93 -5.23 21.43
N ALA A 38 -6.61 -6.35 21.17
CA ALA A 38 -7.65 -6.86 22.07
C ALA A 38 -7.09 -7.22 23.45
N ALA A 39 -5.97 -7.93 23.51
CA ALA A 39 -5.32 -8.33 24.74
C ALA A 39 -4.90 -7.11 25.60
N VAL A 40 -4.30 -6.10 24.97
CA VAL A 40 -3.89 -4.87 25.67
C VAL A 40 -5.09 -4.06 26.15
N LEU A 41 -6.17 -4.00 25.37
CA LEU A 41 -7.40 -3.32 25.79
C LEU A 41 -8.11 -4.06 26.94
N GLU A 42 -8.12 -5.39 26.93
CA GLU A 42 -8.67 -6.19 28.04
C GLU A 42 -7.88 -6.00 29.34
N ASP A 43 -6.54 -5.90 29.24
CA ASP A 43 -5.66 -5.68 30.40
C ASP A 43 -5.65 -4.21 30.89
N SER A 44 -6.18 -3.28 30.09
CA SER A 44 -6.12 -1.83 30.36
C SER A 44 -6.97 -1.35 31.54
N GLY A 45 -7.95 -2.13 31.97
CA GLY A 45 -8.95 -1.71 32.98
C GLY A 45 -10.02 -0.76 32.42
N LEU A 46 -10.04 -0.47 31.15
CA LEU A 46 -11.05 0.36 30.50
C LEU A 46 -12.41 -0.37 30.42
N SER A 47 -13.50 0.39 30.56
CA SER A 47 -14.83 -0.12 30.26
C SER A 47 -14.95 -0.52 28.77
N ARG A 48 -15.92 -1.38 28.42
CA ARG A 48 -16.14 -1.80 27.03
C ARG A 48 -16.47 -0.62 26.09
N GLU A 49 -17.04 0.44 26.61
CA GLU A 49 -17.33 1.65 25.85
C GLU A 49 -16.04 2.45 25.61
N ASP A 50 -15.22 2.61 26.64
CA ASP A 50 -13.94 3.30 26.55
C ASP A 50 -12.92 2.53 25.68
N GLN A 51 -12.96 1.19 25.70
CA GLN A 51 -12.16 0.38 24.75
C GLN A 51 -12.50 0.67 23.28
N LYS A 52 -13.78 0.89 22.97
CA LYS A 52 -14.20 1.29 21.61
C LYS A 52 -13.70 2.68 21.27
N LEU A 53 -13.79 3.63 22.20
CA LEU A 53 -13.26 4.98 22.03
C LEU A 53 -11.74 4.97 21.86
N ALA A 54 -11.02 4.19 22.67
CA ALA A 54 -9.58 4.03 22.55
C ALA A 54 -9.18 3.51 21.15
N MET A 55 -9.91 2.52 20.63
CA MET A 55 -9.71 2.02 19.28
C MET A 55 -9.99 3.07 18.21
N GLU A 56 -11.04 3.89 18.38
CA GLU A 56 -11.35 4.97 17.45
C GLU A 56 -10.26 6.03 17.46
N TYR A 57 -9.78 6.44 18.62
CA TYR A 57 -8.69 7.41 18.76
C TYR A 57 -7.39 6.87 18.17
N LEU A 58 -7.06 5.61 18.39
CA LEU A 58 -5.91 4.94 17.81
C LEU A 58 -5.98 4.95 16.27
N HIS A 59 -7.13 4.56 15.73
CA HIS A 59 -7.36 4.55 14.28
C HIS A 59 -7.25 5.94 13.65
N ARG A 60 -7.82 6.96 14.30
CA ARG A 60 -7.73 8.36 13.86
C ARG A 60 -6.38 9.01 14.16
N LYS A 61 -5.45 8.28 14.79
CA LYS A 61 -4.16 8.80 15.26
C LYS A 61 -4.29 9.98 16.20
N ASN A 62 -5.39 10.03 16.95
CA ASN A 62 -5.66 11.05 17.95
C ASN A 62 -5.09 10.65 19.32
N PHE A 63 -3.76 10.67 19.39
CA PHE A 63 -3.02 10.23 20.57
C PHE A 63 -3.26 11.11 21.80
N HIS A 64 -3.61 12.37 21.60
CA HIS A 64 -3.92 13.27 22.71
C HIS A 64 -5.21 12.81 23.44
N GLN A 65 -6.28 12.54 22.71
CA GLN A 65 -7.53 12.04 23.32
C GLN A 65 -7.38 10.63 23.86
N LEU A 66 -6.59 9.77 23.19
CA LEU A 66 -6.25 8.45 23.75
C LEU A 66 -5.55 8.59 25.08
N LYS A 67 -4.60 9.51 25.20
CA LYS A 67 -3.89 9.81 26.43
C LYS A 67 -4.86 10.23 27.54
N THR A 68 -5.70 11.20 27.29
CA THR A 68 -6.68 11.70 28.28
C THR A 68 -7.63 10.60 28.73
N LEU A 69 -8.07 9.72 27.82
CA LEU A 69 -8.97 8.61 28.15
C LEU A 69 -8.31 7.56 29.06
N CYS A 70 -7.02 7.31 28.90
CA CYS A 70 -6.31 6.23 29.57
C CYS A 70 -5.46 6.70 30.77
N GLU A 71 -5.39 8.01 31.03
CA GLU A 71 -4.57 8.59 32.08
C GLU A 71 -4.99 8.04 33.47
N GLY A 72 -4.02 7.45 34.20
CA GLY A 72 -4.25 6.83 35.46
C GLY A 72 -4.77 5.36 35.43
N MET A 73 -4.95 4.78 34.24
CA MET A 73 -5.33 3.38 34.08
C MET A 73 -4.10 2.45 34.09
N CYS A 74 -4.30 1.20 34.54
CA CYS A 74 -3.20 0.22 34.67
C CYS A 74 -2.50 -0.09 33.34
N GLY A 75 -3.24 -0.07 32.20
CA GLY A 75 -2.73 -0.39 30.85
C GLY A 75 -2.19 0.81 30.07
N TRP A 76 -2.05 1.97 30.71
CA TRP A 76 -1.63 3.20 30.03
C TRP A 76 -0.29 3.05 29.27
N GLU A 77 0.73 2.47 29.92
CA GLU A 77 2.04 2.28 29.30
C GLU A 77 1.97 1.39 28.07
N LYS A 78 1.20 0.31 28.12
CA LYS A 78 1.01 -0.62 27.01
C LYS A 78 0.26 0.04 25.84
N LEU A 79 -0.82 0.76 26.12
CA LEU A 79 -1.60 1.48 25.11
C LEU A 79 -0.78 2.59 24.44
N THR A 80 0.03 3.30 25.21
CA THR A 80 0.96 4.32 24.67
C THR A 80 2.02 3.66 23.79
N ALA A 81 2.64 2.57 24.26
CA ALA A 81 3.63 1.84 23.49
C ALA A 81 3.08 1.34 22.14
N ILE A 82 1.85 0.85 22.12
CA ILE A 82 1.14 0.45 20.90
C ILE A 82 0.82 1.65 20.01
N ALA A 83 0.33 2.74 20.57
CA ALA A 83 -0.04 3.95 19.81
C ALA A 83 1.18 4.60 19.14
N GLU A 84 2.31 4.61 19.83
CA GLU A 84 3.58 5.15 19.35
C GLU A 84 4.39 4.14 18.52
N CYS A 85 3.98 2.86 18.52
CA CYS A 85 4.66 1.80 17.79
C CYS A 85 4.54 2.02 16.29
N ARG A 86 5.64 2.49 15.70
CA ARG A 86 5.79 2.65 14.24
C ARG A 86 7.19 2.24 13.84
N GLY A 87 7.27 1.54 12.72
CA GLY A 87 8.55 1.13 12.17
C GLY A 87 8.71 -0.38 12.06
N GLY A 88 9.95 -0.81 11.95
CA GLY A 88 10.32 -2.19 11.68
C GLY A 88 10.63 -3.02 12.92
N ARG A 89 11.73 -3.76 12.84
CA ARG A 89 12.22 -4.66 13.90
C ARG A 89 12.41 -3.96 15.24
N GLU A 90 12.86 -2.70 15.24
CA GLU A 90 13.08 -1.94 16.47
C GLU A 90 11.77 -1.67 17.24
N ALA A 91 10.68 -1.49 16.51
CA ALA A 91 9.36 -1.32 17.11
C ALA A 91 8.87 -2.60 17.82
N LEU A 92 9.15 -3.78 17.23
CA LEU A 92 8.89 -5.08 17.89
C LEU A 92 9.70 -5.24 19.19
N ALA A 93 10.96 -4.83 19.18
CA ALA A 93 11.81 -4.92 20.36
C ALA A 93 11.32 -4.03 21.52
N LYS A 94 10.81 -2.85 21.21
CA LYS A 94 10.19 -1.96 22.22
C LYS A 94 8.94 -2.57 22.84
N LEU A 95 8.07 -3.17 22.03
CA LEU A 95 6.87 -3.84 22.53
C LEU A 95 7.18 -5.00 23.46
N ASP A 96 8.27 -5.72 23.20
CA ASP A 96 8.70 -6.87 24.03
C ASP A 96 9.01 -6.49 25.47
N THR A 97 9.42 -5.26 25.73
CA THR A 97 9.73 -4.78 27.09
C THR A 97 8.50 -4.39 27.89
N VAL A 98 7.37 -4.12 27.24
CA VAL A 98 6.15 -3.58 27.86
C VAL A 98 5.03 -4.61 27.97
N LEU A 99 4.94 -5.51 26.98
CA LEU A 99 3.89 -6.52 26.91
C LEU A 99 4.26 -7.71 27.81
N THR A 100 3.39 -8.08 28.74
CA THR A 100 3.70 -9.03 29.82
C THR A 100 2.74 -10.18 29.93
N THR A 101 1.49 -10.06 29.44
CA THR A 101 0.51 -11.16 29.56
C THR A 101 0.79 -12.25 28.50
N GLU A 102 0.35 -13.47 28.79
CA GLU A 102 0.53 -14.61 27.87
C GLU A 102 -0.09 -14.35 26.49
N ALA A 103 -1.30 -13.77 26.46
CA ALA A 103 -1.99 -13.44 25.22
C ALA A 103 -1.24 -12.37 24.38
N GLU A 104 -0.68 -11.35 25.03
CA GLU A 104 0.14 -10.32 24.41
C GLU A 104 1.43 -10.93 23.83
N GLN A 105 2.12 -11.76 24.61
CA GLN A 105 3.36 -12.41 24.20
C GLN A 105 3.14 -13.40 23.05
N GLN A 106 2.03 -14.13 23.05
CA GLN A 106 1.68 -15.01 21.94
C GLN A 106 1.47 -14.22 20.65
N ALA A 107 0.71 -13.12 20.68
CA ALA A 107 0.49 -12.27 19.52
C ALA A 107 1.78 -11.58 19.04
N LEU A 108 2.63 -11.14 19.95
CA LEU A 108 3.94 -10.57 19.65
C LEU A 108 4.88 -11.60 19.04
N SER A 109 4.87 -12.85 19.52
CA SER A 109 5.65 -13.96 18.95
C SER A 109 5.26 -14.23 17.49
N GLN A 110 3.96 -14.19 17.19
CA GLN A 110 3.47 -14.33 15.82
C GLN A 110 3.98 -13.20 14.91
N LEU A 111 3.94 -11.94 15.37
CA LEU A 111 4.51 -10.81 14.64
C LEU A 111 6.02 -10.95 14.44
N LYS A 112 6.76 -11.40 15.45
CA LYS A 112 8.20 -11.66 15.35
C LYS A 112 8.51 -12.77 14.35
N GLY A 113 7.72 -13.84 14.32
CA GLY A 113 7.83 -14.93 13.36
C GLY A 113 7.59 -14.44 11.93
N LEU A 114 6.52 -13.69 11.72
CA LEU A 114 6.21 -13.06 10.44
C LEU A 114 7.34 -12.13 9.96
N TRP A 115 7.89 -11.32 10.87
CA TRP A 115 8.98 -10.40 10.54
C TRP A 115 10.25 -11.13 10.07
N LYS A 116 10.60 -12.25 10.70
CA LYS A 116 11.75 -13.08 10.26
C LYS A 116 11.60 -13.57 8.83
N ILE A 117 10.39 -13.94 8.41
CA ILE A 117 10.10 -14.41 7.05
C ILE A 117 10.19 -13.25 6.04
N LEU A 118 9.65 -12.09 6.39
CA LEU A 118 9.73 -10.88 5.56
C LEU A 118 11.18 -10.40 5.39
N ASP A 119 11.99 -10.48 6.44
CA ASP A 119 13.41 -10.15 6.42
C ASP A 119 14.20 -11.11 5.52
N ALA A 120 14.02 -12.42 5.72
CA ALA A 120 14.64 -13.45 4.87
C ALA A 120 14.24 -13.34 3.39
N SER A 121 13.09 -12.74 3.09
CA SER A 121 12.58 -12.53 1.73
C SER A 121 12.96 -11.18 1.13
N GLY A 122 13.73 -10.33 1.84
CA GLY A 122 14.16 -9.01 1.40
C GLY A 122 13.03 -7.97 1.32
N CYS A 123 11.92 -8.18 2.03
CA CYS A 123 10.77 -7.29 2.04
C CYS A 123 10.68 -6.40 3.30
N ALA A 124 11.48 -6.67 4.34
CA ALA A 124 11.32 -6.05 5.66
C ALA A 124 11.49 -4.53 5.66
N ASP A 125 12.35 -3.97 4.82
CA ASP A 125 12.60 -2.52 4.75
C ASP A 125 11.38 -1.70 4.30
N SER A 126 10.47 -2.32 3.57
CA SER A 126 9.22 -1.70 3.11
C SER A 126 8.02 -2.09 3.97
N VAL A 127 8.22 -2.82 5.07
CA VAL A 127 7.16 -3.23 5.99
C VAL A 127 7.27 -2.46 7.29
N ARG A 128 6.15 -2.01 7.83
CA ARG A 128 6.09 -1.26 9.08
C ARG A 128 4.97 -1.78 9.98
N LEU A 129 5.19 -1.72 11.28
CA LEU A 129 4.12 -1.82 12.25
C LEU A 129 3.39 -0.48 12.34
N ASP A 130 2.07 -0.51 12.24
CA ASP A 130 1.19 0.63 12.52
C ASP A 130 -0.16 0.11 13.03
N PHE A 131 -0.38 0.20 14.31
CA PHE A 131 -1.61 -0.31 14.96
C PHE A 131 -2.85 0.54 14.66
N SER A 132 -2.72 1.66 13.98
CA SER A 132 -3.86 2.42 13.46
C SER A 132 -4.54 1.77 12.24
N VAL A 133 -3.90 0.77 11.61
CA VAL A 133 -4.42 0.10 10.39
C VAL A 133 -5.66 -0.74 10.67
N GLY A 134 -5.79 -1.29 11.85
CA GLY A 134 -6.88 -2.20 12.22
C GLY A 134 -8.04 -1.47 12.91
N ASN A 135 -9.10 -1.10 12.16
CA ASN A 135 -10.26 -0.43 12.76
C ASN A 135 -11.47 -1.34 13.00
N ASN A 136 -11.45 -2.60 12.58
CA ASN A 136 -12.61 -3.47 12.67
C ASN A 136 -12.33 -4.80 13.37
N MET A 137 -12.25 -4.74 14.70
CA MET A 137 -12.12 -5.93 15.55
C MET A 137 -13.28 -6.93 15.43
N ARG A 138 -14.42 -6.51 14.86
CA ARG A 138 -15.55 -7.43 14.63
C ARG A 138 -15.30 -8.32 13.43
N TYR A 139 -14.53 -7.84 12.47
CA TYR A 139 -14.22 -8.56 11.25
C TYR A 139 -12.89 -9.30 11.33
N TYR A 140 -11.82 -8.61 11.72
CA TYR A 140 -10.49 -9.18 11.83
C TYR A 140 -10.21 -9.77 13.21
N SER A 141 -9.41 -10.84 13.26
CA SER A 141 -9.08 -11.58 14.49
C SER A 141 -7.59 -11.67 14.82
N GLY A 142 -6.72 -11.54 13.83
CA GLY A 142 -5.27 -11.64 13.97
C GLY A 142 -4.55 -10.57 13.19
N VAL A 143 -3.60 -10.96 12.35
CA VAL A 143 -2.82 -10.05 11.49
C VAL A 143 -3.74 -9.30 10.52
N VAL A 144 -3.52 -7.99 10.40
CA VAL A 144 -4.20 -7.09 9.44
C VAL A 144 -3.12 -6.26 8.76
N PHE A 145 -3.29 -5.98 7.48
CA PHE A 145 -2.32 -5.21 6.74
C PHE A 145 -2.94 -4.36 5.64
N ARG A 146 -2.25 -3.26 5.31
CA ARG A 146 -2.61 -2.35 4.21
C ARG A 146 -1.36 -1.98 3.41
N GLY A 147 -1.50 -2.04 2.09
CA GLY A 147 -0.44 -1.70 1.15
C GLY A 147 -0.66 -0.33 0.52
N TYR A 148 0.42 0.42 0.39
CA TYR A 148 0.45 1.75 -0.19
C TYR A 148 1.53 1.82 -1.25
N LEU A 149 1.32 2.64 -2.26
CA LEU A 149 2.30 2.98 -3.29
C LEU A 149 2.58 4.47 -3.27
N GLU A 150 3.81 4.84 -3.56
CA GLU A 150 4.16 6.23 -3.86
C GLU A 150 3.25 6.75 -4.98
N ARG A 151 2.79 7.98 -4.91
CA ARG A 151 1.88 8.64 -5.85
C ARG A 151 0.39 8.26 -5.75
N ILE A 152 0.02 7.26 -4.96
CA ILE A 152 -1.40 6.95 -4.71
C ILE A 152 -1.74 7.29 -3.26
N PRO A 153 -2.57 8.31 -2.99
CA PRO A 153 -2.86 8.78 -1.63
C PRO A 153 -3.83 7.85 -0.85
N ALA A 154 -4.14 6.69 -1.40
CA ALA A 154 -5.00 5.68 -0.79
C ALA A 154 -4.30 4.33 -0.69
N SER A 155 -4.80 3.45 0.19
CA SER A 155 -4.32 2.07 0.22
C SER A 155 -4.76 1.33 -1.03
N VAL A 156 -3.80 0.73 -1.75
CA VAL A 156 -4.05 -0.04 -2.97
C VAL A 156 -4.26 -1.53 -2.73
N LEU A 157 -3.98 -1.97 -1.50
CA LEU A 157 -4.13 -3.34 -1.04
C LEU A 157 -4.58 -3.34 0.42
N SER A 158 -5.52 -4.21 0.76
CA SER A 158 -5.88 -4.46 2.15
C SER A 158 -6.20 -5.92 2.38
N GLY A 159 -5.85 -6.42 3.57
CA GLY A 159 -6.07 -7.80 3.92
C GLY A 159 -5.95 -8.06 5.42
N GLY A 160 -6.16 -9.32 5.80
CA GLY A 160 -6.01 -9.75 7.18
C GLY A 160 -6.72 -11.07 7.47
N GLN A 161 -6.56 -11.50 8.71
CA GLN A 161 -7.14 -12.73 9.23
C GLN A 161 -8.56 -12.46 9.75
N TYR A 162 -9.55 -13.25 9.31
CA TYR A 162 -10.97 -13.04 9.60
C TYR A 162 -11.68 -14.34 10.01
N ASP A 163 -11.21 -14.98 11.05
CA ASP A 163 -11.72 -16.26 11.57
C ASP A 163 -13.19 -16.23 11.99
N LYS A 164 -13.71 -15.05 12.33
CA LYS A 164 -15.10 -14.89 12.77
C LYS A 164 -16.11 -15.09 11.64
N LEU A 165 -15.74 -14.80 10.39
CA LEU A 165 -16.63 -14.92 9.25
C LEU A 165 -16.95 -16.38 8.90
N PRO A 166 -15.97 -17.30 8.73
CA PRO A 166 -16.25 -18.71 8.53
C PRO A 166 -17.09 -19.32 9.67
N ARG A 167 -16.83 -18.94 10.91
CA ARG A 167 -17.60 -19.41 12.08
C ARG A 167 -19.07 -19.00 11.99
N LYS A 168 -19.38 -17.76 11.58
CA LYS A 168 -20.76 -17.30 11.34
C LYS A 168 -21.45 -18.09 10.24
N MET A 169 -20.70 -18.62 9.29
CA MET A 169 -21.19 -19.49 8.20
C MET A 169 -21.26 -20.97 8.62
N GLY A 170 -21.10 -21.28 9.92
CA GLY A 170 -21.14 -22.65 10.45
C GLY A 170 -19.90 -23.50 10.16
N ARG A 171 -18.80 -22.90 9.68
CA ARG A 171 -17.56 -23.60 9.34
C ARG A 171 -16.54 -23.51 10.49
N LYS A 172 -15.96 -24.62 10.89
CA LYS A 172 -14.83 -24.70 11.82
C LYS A 172 -13.50 -24.44 11.08
N ALA A 173 -13.39 -23.27 10.45
CA ALA A 173 -12.20 -22.91 9.68
C ALA A 173 -11.76 -21.50 10.06
N ARG A 174 -10.47 -21.23 9.89
CA ARG A 174 -9.86 -19.90 9.95
C ARG A 174 -9.66 -19.38 8.53
N ALA A 175 -9.56 -18.09 8.34
CA ALA A 175 -9.35 -17.50 7.04
C ALA A 175 -8.44 -16.27 7.09
N ILE A 176 -7.56 -16.17 6.09
CA ILE A 176 -6.75 -14.99 5.80
C ILE A 176 -6.76 -14.73 4.30
N GLY A 177 -6.67 -13.49 3.88
CA GLY A 177 -6.60 -13.12 2.49
C GLY A 177 -6.47 -11.61 2.32
N PHE A 178 -6.29 -11.17 1.09
CA PHE A 178 -6.24 -9.75 0.76
C PHE A 178 -6.90 -9.46 -0.58
N ALA A 179 -7.24 -8.20 -0.78
CA ALA A 179 -7.70 -7.65 -2.04
C ALA A 179 -6.76 -6.54 -2.50
N MET A 180 -6.56 -6.44 -3.81
CA MET A 180 -5.86 -5.35 -4.47
C MET A 180 -6.86 -4.54 -5.29
N TYR A 181 -6.83 -3.21 -5.16
CA TYR A 181 -7.77 -2.29 -5.80
C TYR A 181 -7.23 -1.87 -7.16
N LEU A 182 -7.60 -2.61 -8.21
CA LEU A 182 -7.06 -2.44 -9.56
C LEU A 182 -7.46 -1.11 -10.20
N ASP A 183 -8.59 -0.55 -9.83
CA ASP A 183 -9.07 0.77 -10.25
C ASP A 183 -8.10 1.89 -9.83
N LEU A 184 -7.52 1.79 -8.63
CA LEU A 184 -6.51 2.71 -8.14
C LEU A 184 -5.17 2.55 -8.89
N LEU A 185 -4.88 1.35 -9.39
CA LEU A 185 -3.65 1.03 -10.11
C LEU A 185 -3.69 1.42 -11.58
N ALA A 186 -4.88 1.62 -12.14
CA ALA A 186 -5.04 2.00 -13.56
C ALA A 186 -4.29 3.29 -13.94
N GLY A 187 -4.02 4.16 -12.95
CA GLY A 187 -3.22 5.38 -13.14
C GLY A 187 -1.70 5.16 -13.12
N LEU A 188 -1.20 4.01 -12.60
CA LEU A 188 0.25 3.75 -12.54
C LEU A 188 0.83 3.42 -13.92
N ASN A 189 0.06 2.76 -14.79
CA ASN A 189 0.47 2.44 -16.16
C ASN A 189 0.22 3.57 -17.16
N ARG A 190 -0.36 4.67 -16.73
CA ARG A 190 -0.06 5.92 -17.40
C ARG A 190 1.38 6.26 -17.01
N GLN A 191 2.37 5.68 -17.74
CA GLN A 191 3.44 6.55 -18.14
C GLN A 191 2.69 7.82 -18.56
N GLU A 192 2.91 8.93 -17.89
CA GLU A 192 2.82 10.20 -18.55
C GLU A 192 3.76 9.97 -19.74
N ASP A 193 3.17 9.68 -20.91
CA ASP A 193 3.90 9.81 -22.14
C ASP A 193 4.41 11.22 -22.02
N ALA A 194 5.71 11.38 -21.78
CA ALA A 194 6.32 12.70 -21.59
C ALA A 194 6.06 13.54 -22.85
N PHE A 195 5.43 12.88 -23.81
CA PHE A 195 5.12 13.39 -25.13
C PHE A 195 3.71 12.95 -25.54
N ASP A 196 2.91 13.90 -26.02
CA ASP A 196 1.59 13.66 -26.60
C ASP A 196 1.68 12.97 -27.96
N VAL A 197 2.81 13.11 -28.64
CA VAL A 197 3.15 12.44 -29.90
C VAL A 197 4.62 12.05 -29.94
N ASP A 198 4.93 10.89 -30.53
CA ASP A 198 6.32 10.46 -30.68
C ASP A 198 7.06 11.32 -31.71
N THR A 199 6.43 11.61 -32.85
CA THR A 199 7.04 12.43 -33.93
C THR A 199 6.11 13.56 -34.32
N LEU A 200 6.62 14.80 -34.24
CA LEU A 200 6.01 15.99 -34.80
C LEU A 200 6.68 16.33 -36.13
N ILE A 201 5.92 16.37 -37.21
CA ILE A 201 6.36 16.83 -38.54
C ILE A 201 5.84 18.26 -38.73
N LEU A 202 6.77 19.21 -38.69
CA LEU A 202 6.48 20.62 -38.93
C LEU A 202 6.87 20.98 -40.36
N HIS A 203 5.98 21.61 -41.15
CA HIS A 203 6.25 22.02 -42.48
C HIS A 203 5.75 23.45 -42.81
N ASP A 204 6.43 24.15 -43.67
CA ASP A 204 6.11 25.52 -44.09
C ASP A 204 5.06 25.61 -45.22
N GLY A 205 4.57 24.47 -45.69
CA GLY A 205 3.61 24.39 -46.78
C GLY A 205 4.25 24.28 -48.16
N THR A 206 5.59 24.24 -48.28
CA THR A 206 6.28 24.08 -49.55
C THR A 206 6.49 22.62 -49.96
N ALA A 207 6.26 21.69 -49.02
CA ALA A 207 6.39 20.26 -49.27
C ALA A 207 5.25 19.72 -50.15
N GLU A 208 5.59 18.87 -51.11
CA GLU A 208 4.58 18.08 -51.79
C GLU A 208 3.87 17.12 -50.85
N PRO A 209 2.55 16.95 -50.94
CA PRO A 209 1.78 16.07 -50.05
C PRO A 209 2.34 14.65 -49.98
N VAL A 210 2.83 14.11 -51.08
CA VAL A 210 3.38 12.75 -51.17
C VAL A 210 4.62 12.59 -50.28
N VAL A 211 5.45 13.62 -50.16
CA VAL A 211 6.68 13.63 -49.35
C VAL A 211 6.31 13.62 -47.85
N LEU A 212 5.32 14.43 -47.47
CA LEU A 212 4.82 14.46 -46.07
C LEU A 212 4.14 13.17 -45.70
N MET A 213 3.36 12.56 -46.60
CA MET A 213 2.69 11.29 -46.36
C MET A 213 3.69 10.16 -46.15
N ALA A 214 4.70 10.05 -46.99
CA ALA A 214 5.75 9.04 -46.88
C ALA A 214 6.51 9.17 -45.54
N ALA A 215 6.88 10.40 -45.16
CA ALA A 215 7.53 10.65 -43.90
C ALA A 215 6.63 10.35 -42.68
N ALA A 216 5.34 10.63 -42.79
CA ALA A 216 4.37 10.32 -41.75
C ALA A 216 4.15 8.80 -41.61
N GLU A 217 4.09 8.06 -42.72
CA GLU A 217 3.99 6.59 -42.70
C GLU A 217 5.23 5.94 -42.08
N GLU A 218 6.43 6.36 -42.42
CA GLU A 218 7.67 5.86 -41.84
C GLU A 218 7.74 6.15 -40.31
N ALA A 219 7.33 7.35 -39.91
CA ALA A 219 7.29 7.72 -38.51
C ALA A 219 6.20 6.95 -37.72
N ALA A 220 5.07 6.66 -38.40
CA ALA A 220 3.94 5.92 -37.76
C ALA A 220 4.29 4.45 -37.46
N GLU A 221 5.25 3.85 -38.13
CA GLU A 221 5.77 2.53 -37.80
C GLU A 221 6.47 2.53 -36.43
N LYS A 222 6.93 3.69 -35.94
CA LYS A 222 7.70 3.85 -34.70
C LYS A 222 6.89 4.46 -33.57
N GLY A 223 5.67 4.96 -33.83
CA GLY A 223 4.81 5.57 -32.84
C GLY A 223 3.76 6.52 -33.40
N THR A 224 3.23 7.39 -32.53
CA THR A 224 2.22 8.37 -32.91
C THR A 224 2.85 9.55 -33.67
N VAL A 225 2.16 10.05 -34.70
CA VAL A 225 2.65 11.14 -35.57
C VAL A 225 1.63 12.26 -35.64
N LEU A 226 2.13 13.50 -35.57
CA LEU A 226 1.36 14.70 -35.87
C LEU A 226 2.04 15.51 -36.97
N VAL A 227 1.34 15.76 -38.06
CA VAL A 227 1.80 16.65 -39.13
C VAL A 227 1.11 18.00 -38.99
N THR A 228 1.87 19.10 -38.94
CA THR A 228 1.33 20.44 -38.71
C THR A 228 2.17 21.54 -39.34
N ARG A 229 1.56 22.71 -39.57
CA ARG A 229 2.24 23.90 -40.04
C ARG A 229 2.72 24.84 -38.95
N GLU A 230 2.17 24.68 -37.73
CA GLU A 230 2.52 25.52 -36.59
C GLU A 230 2.89 24.63 -35.39
N LEU A 231 3.86 25.10 -34.59
CA LEU A 231 4.20 24.40 -33.35
C LEU A 231 3.00 24.42 -32.37
N PRO A 232 2.53 23.26 -31.94
CA PRO A 232 1.43 23.20 -31.01
C PRO A 232 1.82 23.79 -29.64
N LYS A 233 0.98 24.69 -29.09
CA LYS A 233 1.24 25.37 -27.81
C LYS A 233 1.07 24.50 -26.57
N VAL A 234 0.38 23.38 -26.69
CA VAL A 234 -0.09 22.56 -25.53
C VAL A 234 0.34 21.10 -25.64
N ARG A 235 1.00 20.68 -26.72
CA ARG A 235 1.42 19.29 -26.94
C ARG A 235 2.92 19.16 -26.88
N ASN A 236 3.40 18.12 -26.21
CA ASN A 236 4.81 17.73 -26.18
C ASN A 236 5.10 16.63 -27.21
N TRP A 237 6.27 16.63 -27.80
CA TRP A 237 6.71 15.63 -28.76
C TRP A 237 8.12 15.12 -28.41
N LYS A 238 8.39 13.87 -28.75
CA LYS A 238 9.69 13.23 -28.50
C LYS A 238 10.71 13.59 -29.56
N GLN A 239 10.27 13.64 -30.83
CA GLN A 239 11.11 13.97 -31.98
C GLN A 239 10.42 15.03 -32.85
N LEU A 240 11.18 16.00 -33.35
CA LEU A 240 10.73 17.01 -34.29
C LEU A 240 11.44 16.81 -35.64
N LEU A 241 10.66 16.63 -36.71
CA LEU A 241 11.12 16.67 -38.10
C LEU A 241 10.61 17.97 -38.72
N ARG A 242 11.51 18.72 -39.37
CA ARG A 242 11.14 19.97 -40.03
C ARG A 242 11.35 19.87 -41.52
N PHE A 243 10.40 20.37 -42.29
CA PHE A 243 10.50 20.52 -43.72
C PHE A 243 10.30 21.99 -44.06
N GLU A 244 11.33 22.65 -44.55
CA GLU A 244 11.33 24.08 -44.87
C GLU A 244 12.07 24.32 -46.21
N LYS A 245 11.54 25.23 -47.04
CA LYS A 245 12.15 25.64 -48.32
C LYS A 245 12.47 24.47 -49.28
N GLY A 246 11.60 23.45 -49.25
CA GLY A 246 11.75 22.30 -50.16
C GLY A 246 12.70 21.20 -49.72
N ALA A 247 13.19 21.23 -48.45
CA ALA A 247 14.10 20.22 -47.88
C ALA A 247 13.83 19.93 -46.43
N TRP A 248 14.25 18.72 -45.97
CA TRP A 248 14.30 18.37 -44.56
C TRP A 248 15.44 19.12 -43.87
N VAL A 249 15.14 19.76 -42.77
CA VAL A 249 16.09 20.52 -41.93
C VAL A 249 16.36 19.76 -40.65
N GLN A 250 17.63 19.65 -40.26
CA GLN A 250 18.05 19.03 -38.99
C GLN A 250 17.80 19.92 -37.77
#